data_96f6352689f04d6e0b7e08fb26e28e10
#
_entry.id   96f6352689f04d6e0b7e08fb26e28e10
#
_cell.length_a   1.000
_cell.length_b   1.000
_cell.length_c   1.000
_cell.angle_alpha   90.00
_cell.angle_beta   90.00
_cell.angle_gamma   90.00
#
_symmetry.space_group_name_H-M   'P 1'
#
loop_
_entity.id
_entity.type
_entity.pdbx_description
1 polymer ?
#
loop_
_entity_poly.entity_id
_entity_poly.type
_entity_poly.pdbx_seq_one_letter_code
_entity_poly.pdbx_strand_id
1 'polypeptide(L)'
;MNNDLKSRIVTPEKLVQNQGAKVLVYGMAGAGKTSLAKTAPGKVLVISAEAGLLSIKDATNVDAIEVKEASELMQLHELLKSGQLQYDTVCLDSISEISELLLQQEKARHKDPRKAYGEVQESVTNVMRAFRDLQMHVMFICKEEKINSDGIFMHEPKMVGTKLGQSITYFFDEVLALRVIDDTDAEGNAVQARWLQTRVGQG
;
A
#
# COMPACT_ATOMS: atom_id res chain seq x y z
N MET A 1 2.65 19.67 34.24
CA MET A 1 2.26 19.48 32.83
C MET A 1 3.31 19.88 31.79
N ASN A 2 4.14 20.91 32.02
CA ASN A 2 5.14 21.38 31.02
C ASN A 2 6.41 20.52 30.88
N ASN A 3 6.72 19.60 31.80
CA ASN A 3 7.96 18.82 31.76
C ASN A 3 7.90 17.63 30.82
N ASP A 4 6.70 17.07 30.59
CA ASP A 4 6.51 15.92 29.72
C ASP A 4 6.74 16.26 28.21
N LEU A 5 6.25 17.40 27.76
CA LEU A 5 6.46 17.83 26.36
C LEU A 5 7.93 18.15 26.07
N LYS A 6 8.64 18.73 26.99
CA LYS A 6 10.08 19.05 26.79
C LYS A 6 10.93 17.80 26.66
N SER A 7 10.65 16.77 27.44
CA SER A 7 11.38 15.49 27.37
C SER A 7 11.18 14.74 26.09
N ARG A 8 10.09 15.03 25.36
CA ARG A 8 9.74 14.43 24.04
C ARG A 8 10.41 15.14 22.86
N ILE A 9 11.03 16.30 23.07
CA ILE A 9 11.77 17.00 22.02
C ILE A 9 13.13 16.32 21.87
N VAL A 10 13.30 15.60 20.76
CA VAL A 10 14.53 14.88 20.41
C VAL A 10 14.92 15.18 18.96
N THR A 11 16.12 14.77 18.56
CA THR A 11 16.54 14.92 17.15
C THR A 11 15.69 14.06 16.22
N PRO A 12 15.50 14.47 14.95
CA PRO A 12 14.78 13.65 13.95
C PRO A 12 15.31 12.22 13.87
N GLU A 13 16.64 12.03 13.91
CA GLU A 13 17.29 10.73 13.91
C GLU A 13 16.74 9.80 15.02
N LYS A 14 16.59 10.32 16.25
CA LYS A 14 16.03 9.55 17.35
C LYS A 14 14.55 9.23 17.18
N LEU A 15 13.80 10.12 16.53
CA LEU A 15 12.38 9.88 16.24
C LEU A 15 12.17 8.75 15.22
N VAL A 16 13.07 8.64 14.22
CA VAL A 16 12.93 7.67 13.15
C VAL A 16 13.77 6.39 13.35
N GLN A 17 14.56 6.31 14.40
CA GLN A 17 15.52 5.25 14.63
C GLN A 17 14.94 3.81 14.54
N ASN A 18 13.66 3.65 14.87
CA ASN A 18 12.95 2.38 14.81
C ASN A 18 11.79 2.39 13.81
N GLN A 19 11.73 3.39 12.92
CA GLN A 19 10.70 3.47 11.91
C GLN A 19 11.19 2.87 10.60
N GLY A 20 10.48 1.86 10.09
CA GLY A 20 10.71 1.36 8.74
C GLY A 20 10.11 2.31 7.69
N ALA A 21 10.61 2.25 6.46
CA ALA A 21 10.08 3.03 5.33
C ALA A 21 8.62 2.66 5.02
N LYS A 22 7.82 3.66 4.64
CA LYS A 22 6.42 3.52 4.23
C LYS A 22 6.32 3.82 2.74
N VAL A 23 6.09 2.79 1.95
CA VAL A 23 6.18 2.85 0.50
C VAL A 23 4.82 2.52 -0.12
N LEU A 24 4.36 3.35 -1.04
CA LEU A 24 3.24 3.04 -1.93
C LEU A 24 3.78 2.64 -3.30
N VAL A 25 3.39 1.46 -3.78
CA VAL A 25 3.67 1.00 -5.14
C VAL A 25 2.37 0.86 -5.91
N TYR A 26 2.22 1.57 -7.01
CA TYR A 26 1.06 1.42 -7.88
C TYR A 26 1.46 1.11 -9.32
N GLY A 27 0.56 0.54 -10.10
CA GLY A 27 0.81 0.16 -11.49
C GLY A 27 -0.27 -0.74 -12.07
N MET A 28 -0.19 -0.99 -13.36
CA MET A 28 -1.13 -1.82 -14.11
C MET A 28 -1.18 -3.26 -13.60
N ALA A 29 -2.27 -3.96 -13.93
CA ALA A 29 -2.36 -5.40 -13.69
C ALA A 29 -1.21 -6.13 -14.40
N GLY A 30 -0.63 -7.15 -13.76
CA GLY A 30 0.48 -7.92 -14.33
C GLY A 30 1.85 -7.23 -14.30
N ALA A 31 1.97 -5.97 -13.85
CA ALA A 31 3.26 -5.27 -13.80
C ALA A 31 4.26 -5.91 -12.82
N GLY A 32 3.81 -6.76 -11.89
CA GLY A 32 4.69 -7.44 -10.93
C GLY A 32 4.71 -6.81 -9.54
N LYS A 33 3.69 -6.03 -9.17
CA LYS A 33 3.61 -5.34 -7.87
C LYS A 33 3.75 -6.32 -6.69
N THR A 34 2.95 -7.39 -6.67
CA THR A 34 3.03 -8.45 -5.65
C THR A 34 4.42 -9.08 -5.58
N SER A 35 5.07 -9.27 -6.74
CA SER A 35 6.43 -9.86 -6.80
C SER A 35 7.49 -9.01 -6.10
N LEU A 36 7.28 -7.70 -5.96
CA LEU A 36 8.20 -6.83 -5.20
C LEU A 36 8.27 -7.19 -3.72
N ALA A 37 7.25 -7.86 -3.15
CA ALA A 37 7.29 -8.32 -1.78
C ALA A 37 8.50 -9.24 -1.50
N LYS A 38 8.95 -10.02 -2.51
CA LYS A 38 10.15 -10.88 -2.39
C LYS A 38 11.45 -10.10 -2.18
N THR A 39 11.48 -8.85 -2.60
CA THR A 39 12.67 -7.98 -2.53
C THR A 39 12.65 -7.06 -1.30
N ALA A 40 11.59 -7.10 -0.53
CA ALA A 40 11.48 -6.30 0.68
C ALA A 40 12.43 -6.82 1.78
N PRO A 41 12.90 -5.94 2.69
CA PRO A 41 13.84 -6.32 3.74
C PRO A 41 13.28 -7.36 4.71
N GLY A 42 14.10 -8.32 5.08
CA GLY A 42 13.85 -9.29 6.13
C GLY A 42 12.71 -10.28 5.87
N LYS A 43 12.02 -10.68 6.94
CA LYS A 43 10.85 -11.54 6.87
C LYS A 43 9.61 -10.72 6.56
N VAL A 44 8.88 -11.11 5.53
CA VAL A 44 7.76 -10.34 4.97
C VAL A 44 6.43 -11.02 5.25
N LEU A 45 5.43 -10.27 5.71
CA LEU A 45 4.03 -10.69 5.74
C LEU A 45 3.26 -10.00 4.63
N VAL A 46 2.70 -10.76 3.69
CA VAL A 46 1.75 -10.26 2.69
C VAL A 46 0.33 -10.46 3.21
N ILE A 47 -0.39 -9.37 3.42
CA ILE A 47 -1.81 -9.35 3.75
C ILE A 47 -2.55 -9.11 2.43
N SER A 48 -3.14 -10.16 1.87
CA SER A 48 -3.77 -10.14 0.55
C SER A 48 -5.28 -10.04 0.64
N ALA A 49 -5.86 -9.07 -0.04
CA ALA A 49 -7.29 -9.00 -0.32
C ALA A 49 -7.62 -9.47 -1.76
N GLU A 50 -6.61 -9.93 -2.51
CA GLU A 50 -6.72 -10.41 -3.88
C GLU A 50 -6.18 -11.84 -4.00
N ALA A 51 -6.73 -12.63 -4.93
CA ALA A 51 -6.20 -13.95 -5.27
C ALA A 51 -4.99 -13.81 -6.21
N GLY A 52 -3.84 -13.32 -5.73
CA GLY A 52 -2.67 -13.01 -6.57
C GLY A 52 -1.34 -13.63 -6.10
N LEU A 53 -1.36 -14.53 -5.13
CA LEU A 53 -0.17 -15.04 -4.46
C LEU A 53 0.70 -16.00 -5.27
N LEU A 54 0.24 -16.46 -6.44
CA LEU A 54 1.02 -17.35 -7.32
C LEU A 54 2.38 -16.76 -7.71
N SER A 55 2.48 -15.44 -7.84
CA SER A 55 3.72 -14.74 -8.22
C SER A 55 4.81 -14.80 -7.14
N ILE A 56 4.44 -15.14 -5.91
CA ILE A 56 5.34 -15.22 -4.75
C ILE A 56 5.40 -16.62 -4.14
N LYS A 57 4.80 -17.62 -4.78
CA LYS A 57 4.70 -19.01 -4.26
C LYS A 57 6.05 -19.62 -3.89
N ASP A 58 7.12 -19.23 -4.57
CA ASP A 58 8.48 -19.77 -4.38
C ASP A 58 9.34 -18.88 -3.44
N ALA A 59 8.75 -17.84 -2.83
CA ALA A 59 9.46 -16.95 -1.95
C ALA A 59 9.71 -17.61 -0.58
N THR A 60 10.96 -17.64 -0.14
CA THR A 60 11.35 -18.26 1.13
C THR A 60 11.30 -17.31 2.32
N ASN A 61 11.24 -16.02 2.06
CA ASN A 61 11.19 -14.96 3.07
C ASN A 61 9.79 -14.34 3.24
N VAL A 62 8.77 -14.91 2.57
CA VAL A 62 7.42 -14.34 2.54
C VAL A 62 6.41 -15.32 3.10
N ASP A 63 5.70 -14.89 4.16
CA ASP A 63 4.45 -15.52 4.59
C ASP A 63 3.28 -14.71 4.03
N ALA A 64 2.13 -15.33 3.80
CA ALA A 64 0.95 -14.66 3.27
C ALA A 64 -0.32 -15.07 4.02
N ILE A 65 -1.24 -14.13 4.15
CA ILE A 65 -2.59 -14.35 4.67
C ILE A 65 -3.61 -13.67 3.75
N GLU A 66 -4.68 -14.39 3.42
CA GLU A 66 -5.83 -13.79 2.73
C GLU A 66 -6.80 -13.22 3.75
N VAL A 67 -7.25 -11.98 3.53
CA VAL A 67 -8.27 -11.31 4.34
C VAL A 67 -9.54 -11.15 3.53
N LYS A 68 -10.67 -11.47 4.17
CA LYS A 68 -12.01 -11.42 3.57
C LYS A 68 -12.89 -10.34 4.21
N GLU A 69 -12.49 -9.88 5.37
CA GLU A 69 -13.24 -8.88 6.14
C GLU A 69 -12.29 -7.80 6.69
N ALA A 70 -12.80 -6.57 6.78
CA ALA A 70 -12.02 -5.45 7.33
C ALA A 70 -11.63 -5.65 8.81
N SER A 71 -12.44 -6.41 9.57
CA SER A 71 -12.16 -6.76 10.96
C SER A 71 -10.85 -7.54 11.12
N GLU A 72 -10.51 -8.40 10.15
CA GLU A 72 -9.29 -9.20 10.15
C GLU A 72 -8.05 -8.32 9.99
N LEU A 73 -8.14 -7.23 9.22
CA LEU A 73 -7.04 -6.27 9.07
C LEU A 73 -6.65 -5.64 10.41
N MET A 74 -7.64 -5.21 11.19
CA MET A 74 -7.37 -4.58 12.49
C MET A 74 -6.87 -5.60 13.52
N GLN A 75 -7.33 -6.85 13.46
CA GLN A 75 -6.79 -7.93 14.29
C GLN A 75 -5.31 -8.20 13.96
N LEU A 76 -4.97 -8.30 12.67
CA LEU A 76 -3.57 -8.47 12.23
C LEU A 76 -2.71 -7.29 12.64
N HIS A 77 -3.22 -6.06 12.52
CA HIS A 77 -2.54 -4.86 13.00
C HIS A 77 -2.20 -4.95 14.50
N GLU A 78 -3.17 -5.35 15.36
CA GLU A 78 -2.93 -5.48 16.80
C GLU A 78 -1.92 -6.59 17.13
N LEU A 79 -1.94 -7.72 16.41
CA LEU A 79 -0.96 -8.79 16.58
C LEU A 79 0.46 -8.34 16.17
N LEU A 80 0.60 -7.56 15.10
CA LEU A 80 1.88 -6.98 14.68
C LEU A 80 2.36 -5.92 15.69
N LYS A 81 1.50 -5.01 16.08
CA LYS A 81 1.81 -3.91 17.00
C LYS A 81 2.21 -4.41 18.40
N SER A 82 1.59 -5.49 18.87
CA SER A 82 1.90 -6.11 20.16
C SER A 82 3.16 -6.98 20.12
N GLY A 83 3.75 -7.23 18.94
CA GLY A 83 4.89 -8.13 18.76
C GLY A 83 4.56 -9.62 18.86
N GLN A 84 3.28 -9.99 18.87
CA GLN A 84 2.85 -11.39 18.81
C GLN A 84 3.14 -12.01 17.43
N LEU A 85 3.12 -11.17 16.38
CA LEU A 85 3.64 -11.51 15.06
C LEU A 85 4.91 -10.67 14.82
N GLN A 86 5.98 -11.35 14.42
CA GLN A 86 7.29 -10.72 14.20
C GLN A 86 7.65 -10.81 12.72
N TYR A 87 7.63 -9.66 12.07
CA TYR A 87 8.02 -9.45 10.68
C TYR A 87 8.83 -8.16 10.58
N ASP A 88 9.72 -8.10 9.61
CA ASP A 88 10.51 -6.90 9.31
C ASP A 88 9.77 -5.98 8.33
N THR A 89 8.96 -6.59 7.46
CA THR A 89 8.14 -5.88 6.46
C THR A 89 6.72 -6.44 6.43
N VAL A 90 5.74 -5.55 6.32
CA VAL A 90 4.34 -5.89 6.02
C VAL A 90 3.96 -5.31 4.67
N CYS A 91 3.30 -6.11 3.83
CA CYS A 91 2.79 -5.71 2.53
C CYS A 91 1.28 -5.86 2.49
N LEU A 92 0.53 -4.77 2.19
CA LEU A 92 -0.91 -4.81 1.96
C LEU A 92 -1.19 -4.89 0.46
N ASP A 93 -1.69 -6.03 -0.02
CA ASP A 93 -1.91 -6.31 -1.45
C ASP A 93 -3.37 -6.69 -1.74
N SER A 94 -4.18 -5.76 -2.23
CA SER A 94 -3.90 -4.37 -2.48
C SER A 94 -4.82 -3.48 -1.64
N ILE A 95 -4.35 -2.25 -1.35
CA ILE A 95 -5.18 -1.26 -0.65
C ILE A 95 -6.40 -0.85 -1.50
N SER A 96 -6.31 -0.95 -2.83
CA SER A 96 -7.44 -0.76 -3.73
C SER A 96 -8.55 -1.77 -3.45
N GLU A 97 -8.22 -3.06 -3.34
CA GLU A 97 -9.21 -4.11 -3.07
C GLU A 97 -9.73 -4.04 -1.64
N ILE A 98 -8.87 -3.70 -0.68
CA ILE A 98 -9.29 -3.42 0.71
C ILE A 98 -10.34 -2.30 0.73
N SER A 99 -10.16 -1.25 -0.08
CA SER A 99 -11.15 -0.16 -0.17
C SER A 99 -12.49 -0.60 -0.79
N GLU A 100 -12.46 -1.49 -1.77
CA GLU A 100 -13.67 -2.09 -2.36
C GLU A 100 -14.41 -3.00 -1.37
N LEU A 101 -13.66 -3.82 -0.63
CA LEU A 101 -14.19 -4.70 0.41
C LEU A 101 -14.91 -3.88 1.50
N LEU A 102 -14.30 -2.80 1.96
CA LEU A 102 -14.92 -1.85 2.89
C LEU A 102 -16.18 -1.21 2.31
N LEU A 103 -16.16 -0.83 1.02
CA LEU A 103 -17.32 -0.24 0.36
C LEU A 103 -18.49 -1.23 0.30
N GLN A 104 -18.24 -2.50 0.00
CA GLN A 104 -19.28 -3.53 -0.02
C GLN A 104 -19.92 -3.69 1.36
N GLN A 105 -19.12 -3.69 2.43
CA GLN A 105 -19.63 -3.78 3.80
C GLN A 105 -20.49 -2.56 4.19
N GLU A 106 -20.02 -1.34 3.87
CA GLU A 106 -20.76 -0.13 4.21
C GLU A 106 -22.04 0.04 3.35
N LYS A 107 -22.04 -0.38 2.09
CA LYS A 107 -23.27 -0.42 1.27
C LYS A 107 -24.32 -1.36 1.85
N ALA A 108 -23.92 -2.46 2.48
CA ALA A 108 -24.85 -3.36 3.15
C ALA A 108 -25.48 -2.73 4.41
N ARG A 109 -24.77 -1.80 5.07
CA ARG A 109 -25.21 -1.12 6.31
C ARG A 109 -26.05 0.14 6.03
N HIS A 110 -25.83 0.82 4.90
CA HIS A 110 -26.44 2.10 4.61
C HIS A 110 -27.31 2.05 3.35
N LYS A 111 -28.56 2.55 3.47
CA LYS A 111 -29.45 2.73 2.31
C LYS A 111 -29.03 3.91 1.41
N ASP A 112 -28.37 4.91 1.99
CA ASP A 112 -27.84 6.06 1.25
C ASP A 112 -26.41 5.80 0.76
N PRO A 113 -26.18 5.70 -0.56
CA PRO A 113 -24.84 5.46 -1.10
C PRO A 113 -23.82 6.54 -0.71
N ARG A 114 -24.24 7.80 -0.58
CA ARG A 114 -23.33 8.91 -0.22
C ARG A 114 -22.73 8.70 1.17
N LYS A 115 -23.56 8.23 2.11
CA LYS A 115 -23.13 7.95 3.47
C LYS A 115 -22.13 6.77 3.46
N ALA A 116 -22.41 5.70 2.72
CA ALA A 116 -21.50 4.58 2.57
C ALA A 116 -20.12 5.00 2.06
N TYR A 117 -20.05 5.87 1.04
CA TYR A 117 -18.76 6.39 0.53
C TYR A 117 -18.00 7.23 1.56
N GLY A 118 -18.70 8.04 2.37
CA GLY A 118 -18.07 8.82 3.44
C GLY A 118 -17.43 7.93 4.52
N GLU A 119 -18.18 6.94 4.99
CA GLU A 119 -17.71 5.97 6.00
C GLU A 119 -16.53 5.14 5.48
N VAL A 120 -16.57 4.73 4.21
CA VAL A 120 -15.45 4.00 3.58
C VAL A 120 -14.18 4.84 3.55
N GLN A 121 -14.29 6.12 3.17
CA GLN A 121 -13.13 7.01 3.12
C GLN A 121 -12.46 7.12 4.49
N GLU A 122 -13.24 7.24 5.54
CA GLU A 122 -12.73 7.27 6.92
C GLU A 122 -12.10 5.93 7.31
N SER A 123 -12.80 4.81 7.06
CA SER A 123 -12.34 3.46 7.39
C SER A 123 -11.01 3.12 6.69
N VAL A 124 -10.89 3.39 5.39
CA VAL A 124 -9.63 3.18 4.64
C VAL A 124 -8.53 4.05 5.20
N THR A 125 -8.81 5.33 5.48
CA THR A 125 -7.82 6.25 6.07
C THR A 125 -7.32 5.74 7.43
N ASN A 126 -8.21 5.20 8.25
CA ASN A 126 -7.86 4.65 9.56
C ASN A 126 -6.99 3.39 9.43
N VAL A 127 -7.32 2.47 8.52
CA VAL A 127 -6.50 1.29 8.20
C VAL A 127 -5.10 1.73 7.73
N MET A 128 -5.03 2.66 6.80
CA MET A 128 -3.75 3.15 6.28
C MET A 128 -2.87 3.77 7.37
N ARG A 129 -3.46 4.62 8.22
CA ARG A 129 -2.73 5.23 9.36
C ARG A 129 -2.26 4.17 10.34
N ALA A 130 -3.12 3.22 10.71
CA ALA A 130 -2.77 2.16 11.62
C ALA A 130 -1.52 1.39 11.15
N PHE A 131 -1.54 0.91 9.91
CA PHE A 131 -0.40 0.17 9.36
C PHE A 131 0.83 1.05 9.11
N ARG A 132 0.65 2.30 8.65
CA ARG A 132 1.75 3.26 8.50
C ARG A 132 2.50 3.48 9.82
N ASP A 133 1.78 3.55 10.93
CA ASP A 133 2.35 3.89 12.24
C ASP A 133 3.03 2.68 12.93
N LEU A 134 3.05 1.48 12.30
CA LEU A 134 3.83 0.32 12.77
C LEU A 134 5.35 0.62 12.69
N GLN A 135 6.11 0.14 13.67
CA GLN A 135 7.58 0.31 13.72
C GLN A 135 8.31 -0.76 12.89
N MET A 136 7.93 -0.87 11.63
CA MET A 136 8.53 -1.80 10.64
C MET A 136 8.38 -1.23 9.23
N HIS A 137 8.99 -1.83 8.23
CA HIS A 137 8.73 -1.46 6.84
C HIS A 137 7.30 -1.81 6.46
N VAL A 138 6.61 -0.91 5.76
CA VAL A 138 5.27 -1.19 5.25
C VAL A 138 5.19 -0.82 3.78
N MET A 139 4.84 -1.80 2.95
CA MET A 139 4.58 -1.62 1.53
C MET A 139 3.08 -1.70 1.28
N PHE A 140 2.54 -0.65 0.67
CA PHE A 140 1.16 -0.63 0.21
C PHE A 140 1.15 -0.81 -1.30
N ILE A 141 0.47 -1.83 -1.78
CA ILE A 141 0.26 -2.06 -3.21
C ILE A 141 -1.08 -1.49 -3.62
N CYS A 142 -1.10 -0.78 -4.74
CA CYS A 142 -2.30 -0.14 -5.27
C CYS A 142 -2.46 -0.46 -6.77
N LYS A 143 -3.69 -0.61 -7.21
CA LYS A 143 -4.02 -0.62 -8.65
C LYS A 143 -3.80 0.77 -9.22
N GLU A 144 -3.63 0.85 -10.52
CA GLU A 144 -3.50 2.11 -11.24
C GLU A 144 -4.80 2.44 -11.97
N GLU A 145 -5.14 3.71 -12.02
CA GLU A 145 -6.15 4.23 -12.92
C GLU A 145 -5.60 5.37 -13.77
N LYS A 146 -6.12 5.46 -14.99
CA LYS A 146 -5.81 6.55 -15.91
C LYS A 146 -6.88 7.61 -15.78
N ILE A 147 -6.48 8.80 -15.40
CA ILE A 147 -7.37 9.97 -15.32
C ILE A 147 -7.04 10.95 -16.44
N ASN A 148 -8.04 11.71 -16.86
CA ASN A 148 -7.88 12.81 -17.81
C ASN A 148 -8.24 14.13 -17.09
N SER A 149 -7.26 15.00 -16.98
CA SER A 149 -7.46 16.37 -16.47
C SER A 149 -7.09 17.35 -17.56
N ASP A 150 -8.10 18.04 -18.10
CA ASP A 150 -7.92 19.07 -19.13
C ASP A 150 -7.13 18.62 -20.37
N GLY A 151 -7.36 17.38 -20.81
CA GLY A 151 -6.67 16.79 -21.97
C GLY A 151 -5.30 16.17 -21.65
N ILE A 152 -4.84 16.28 -20.41
CA ILE A 152 -3.61 15.63 -19.94
C ILE A 152 -3.98 14.31 -19.27
N PHE A 153 -3.43 13.22 -19.77
CA PHE A 153 -3.57 11.90 -19.15
C PHE A 153 -2.54 11.73 -18.04
N MET A 154 -3.01 11.37 -16.86
CA MET A 154 -2.19 11.04 -15.70
C MET A 154 -2.53 9.65 -15.19
N HIS A 155 -1.56 9.02 -14.56
CA HIS A 155 -1.71 7.72 -13.93
C HIS A 155 -1.61 7.88 -12.42
N GLU A 156 -2.66 7.48 -11.72
CA GLU A 156 -2.76 7.65 -10.26
C GLU A 156 -3.12 6.33 -9.56
N PRO A 157 -2.86 6.22 -8.25
CA PRO A 157 -3.34 5.10 -7.46
C PRO A 157 -4.86 5.02 -7.47
N LYS A 158 -5.42 3.86 -7.83
CA LYS A 158 -6.87 3.63 -7.87
C LYS A 158 -7.43 3.35 -6.48
N MET A 159 -8.34 4.19 -6.03
CA MET A 159 -9.03 4.04 -4.75
C MET A 159 -10.54 4.22 -4.91
N VAL A 160 -11.30 3.74 -3.94
CA VAL A 160 -12.73 4.02 -3.86
C VAL A 160 -12.95 5.51 -3.54
N GLY A 161 -13.56 6.21 -4.49
CA GLY A 161 -13.84 7.65 -4.39
C GLY A 161 -12.64 8.54 -4.73
N THR A 162 -12.89 9.54 -5.56
CA THR A 162 -11.87 10.43 -6.15
C THR A 162 -11.00 11.13 -5.10
N LYS A 163 -11.59 11.58 -3.99
CA LYS A 163 -10.84 12.32 -2.95
C LYS A 163 -9.78 11.46 -2.27
N LEU A 164 -10.05 10.17 -2.06
CA LEU A 164 -9.10 9.26 -1.42
C LEU A 164 -7.92 8.99 -2.35
N GLY A 165 -8.14 8.75 -3.64
CA GLY A 165 -7.09 8.57 -4.64
C GLY A 165 -6.10 9.75 -4.68
N GLN A 166 -6.63 10.98 -4.65
CA GLN A 166 -5.81 12.18 -4.65
C GLN A 166 -5.00 12.40 -3.36
N SER A 167 -5.52 11.95 -2.21
CA SER A 167 -4.88 12.20 -0.91
C SER A 167 -4.00 11.06 -0.42
N ILE A 168 -4.12 9.85 -0.99
CA ILE A 168 -3.41 8.67 -0.51
C ILE A 168 -1.89 8.84 -0.52
N THR A 169 -1.35 9.53 -1.51
CA THR A 169 0.10 9.71 -1.69
C THR A 169 0.77 10.45 -0.53
N TYR A 170 0.03 11.28 0.19
CA TYR A 170 0.56 12.05 1.33
C TYR A 170 0.81 11.21 2.60
N PHE A 171 0.45 9.93 2.59
CA PHE A 171 0.65 9.03 3.75
C PHE A 171 2.00 8.31 3.74
N PHE A 172 2.79 8.44 2.68
CA PHE A 172 3.97 7.62 2.43
C PHE A 172 5.26 8.44 2.33
N ASP A 173 6.37 7.81 2.70
CA ASP A 173 7.70 8.37 2.51
C ASP A 173 8.08 8.36 1.04
N GLU A 174 7.69 7.28 0.32
CA GLU A 174 7.97 7.09 -1.10
C GLU A 174 6.72 6.62 -1.84
N VAL A 175 6.49 7.20 -3.02
CA VAL A 175 5.42 6.81 -3.95
C VAL A 175 6.04 6.42 -5.28
N LEU A 176 5.89 5.16 -5.65
CA LEU A 176 6.56 4.55 -6.78
C LEU A 176 5.55 4.02 -7.79
N ALA A 177 5.65 4.43 -9.04
CA ALA A 177 4.88 3.84 -10.13
C ALA A 177 5.68 2.71 -10.77
N LEU A 178 5.13 1.49 -10.74
CA LEU A 178 5.74 0.33 -11.41
C LEU A 178 5.31 0.31 -12.87
N ARG A 179 6.28 0.49 -13.76
CA ARG A 179 6.11 0.51 -15.22
C ARG A 179 6.70 -0.72 -15.86
N VAL A 180 6.02 -1.24 -16.86
CA VAL A 180 6.57 -2.25 -17.78
C VAL A 180 6.77 -1.56 -19.11
N ILE A 181 7.99 -1.58 -19.61
CA ILE A 181 8.36 -0.99 -20.88
C ILE A 181 9.01 -2.03 -21.78
N ASP A 182 8.79 -1.91 -23.06
CA ASP A 182 9.53 -2.68 -24.05
C ASP A 182 10.93 -2.08 -24.16
N ASP A 183 11.95 -2.90 -24.08
CA ASP A 183 13.36 -2.54 -24.07
C ASP A 183 14.14 -3.53 -24.95
N THR A 184 15.43 -3.31 -25.09
CA THR A 184 16.33 -4.17 -25.86
C THR A 184 17.51 -4.55 -24.98
N ASP A 185 17.81 -5.84 -24.89
CA ASP A 185 18.98 -6.33 -24.17
C ASP A 185 20.29 -5.99 -24.90
N ALA A 186 21.43 -6.33 -24.28
CA ALA A 186 22.74 -6.09 -24.83
C ALA A 186 23.00 -6.84 -26.15
N GLU A 187 22.29 -7.91 -26.41
CA GLU A 187 22.35 -8.73 -27.61
C GLU A 187 21.39 -8.27 -28.71
N GLY A 188 20.57 -7.25 -28.45
CA GLY A 188 19.59 -6.70 -29.41
C GLY A 188 18.22 -7.41 -29.44
N ASN A 189 17.93 -8.30 -28.50
CA ASN A 189 16.63 -8.96 -28.41
C ASN A 189 15.62 -8.07 -27.68
N ALA A 190 14.35 -8.13 -28.12
CA ALA A 190 13.27 -7.43 -27.43
C ALA A 190 13.01 -8.07 -26.06
N VAL A 191 13.04 -7.27 -25.00
CA VAL A 191 12.79 -7.66 -23.63
C VAL A 191 11.78 -6.72 -22.97
N GLN A 192 11.13 -7.19 -21.90
CA GLN A 192 10.33 -6.32 -21.06
C GLN A 192 11.09 -5.96 -19.80
N ALA A 193 11.39 -4.69 -19.65
CA ALA A 193 12.00 -4.15 -18.43
C ALA A 193 10.92 -3.63 -17.47
N ARG A 194 11.21 -3.75 -16.17
CA ARG A 194 10.37 -3.20 -15.09
C ARG A 194 11.11 -2.07 -14.41
N TRP A 195 10.45 -0.93 -14.35
CA TRP A 195 11.02 0.29 -13.80
C TRP A 195 10.16 0.82 -12.64
N LEU A 196 10.81 1.27 -11.60
CA LEU A 196 10.18 2.05 -10.54
C LEU A 196 10.40 3.53 -10.83
N GLN A 197 9.33 4.20 -11.23
CA GLN A 197 9.32 5.63 -11.48
C GLN A 197 9.08 6.36 -10.17
N THR A 198 10.05 7.20 -9.77
CA THR A 198 10.04 7.95 -8.50
C THR A 198 9.50 9.37 -8.63
N ARG A 199 9.22 9.83 -9.84
CA ARG A 199 8.62 11.15 -10.09
C ARG A 199 7.27 11.00 -10.76
N VAL A 200 6.34 11.88 -10.41
CA VAL A 200 5.09 12.02 -11.16
C VAL A 200 5.45 12.44 -12.57
N GLY A 201 5.28 11.53 -13.53
CA GLY A 201 5.49 11.78 -14.95
C GLY A 201 4.16 12.09 -15.61
N GLN A 202 4.17 13.00 -16.57
CA GLN A 202 3.14 13.05 -17.59
C GLN A 202 3.32 11.79 -18.44
N GLY A 203 2.27 10.94 -18.51
CA GLY A 203 2.26 9.75 -19.34
C GLY A 203 2.06 10.06 -20.81
#